data_351a2b4ad045e2af27482d9cd746866f
#
_entry.id   351a2b4ad045e2af27482d9cd746866f
#
_cell.length_a   1.000
_cell.length_b   1.000
_cell.length_c   1.000
_cell.angle_alpha   90.00
_cell.angle_beta   90.00
_cell.angle_gamma   90.00
#
_symmetry.space_group_name_H-M   'P 1'
#
loop_
_entity.id
_entity.type
_entity.pdbx_description
1 polymer ?
#
loop_
_entity_poly.entity_id
_entity_poly.type
_entity_poly.pdbx_seq_one_letter_code
_entity_poly.pdbx_strand_id
1 'polypeptide(L)'
;MLYVTTRNEHDAYTTHRAIHSLKGTDGGDFLPFRMPVLTQEEIAALKDISFGQCVADMLNRFFSCGLTGWDVDFMAGRHAVKMKTLPHRVMVAELWHNVDGSYDRLESALTSRITGTNDAPNSWVRIAIRIAVLTGIYGMMLREGHITNSQVFDIAVPTGDFALPMAVWYVRSMGIPVANIICCCNDNSAVWDLLRHGEMKTVTMVKHTATPLVDQAIPAQLERLISATLGTKEADRYHLILNDGKVYTAPVGTLETLRKGMQAAVVSDMRIRSDIPNVYHTGGYLMGPYTALAYGGLMDYRSVSGLSRPALLLADRSVLCDTGIVCQVMGCGVADLNQFIR
;
A
#
# COMPACT_ATOMS: atom_id res chain seq x y z
N MET A 1 -4.99 -22.56 -5.02
CA MET A 1 -4.73 -21.55 -6.07
C MET A 1 -3.46 -21.90 -6.81
N LEU A 2 -3.32 -21.59 -8.10
CA LEU A 2 -2.06 -21.70 -8.84
C LEU A 2 -1.38 -20.35 -8.89
N TYR A 3 -0.05 -20.37 -8.93
CA TYR A 3 0.81 -19.20 -8.99
C TYR A 3 1.71 -19.26 -10.21
N VAL A 4 2.12 -18.10 -10.67
CA VAL A 4 3.11 -17.88 -11.73
C VAL A 4 4.12 -16.84 -11.24
N THR A 5 5.04 -16.44 -12.09
CA THR A 5 6.00 -15.40 -11.76
C THR A 5 5.79 -14.13 -12.59
N THR A 6 6.39 -13.03 -12.17
CA THR A 6 6.37 -11.76 -12.93
C THR A 6 7.03 -11.88 -14.30
N ARG A 7 7.86 -12.90 -14.54
CA ARG A 7 8.64 -13.08 -15.78
C ARG A 7 8.18 -14.26 -16.64
N ASN A 8 7.42 -15.19 -16.04
CA ASN A 8 6.93 -16.37 -16.77
C ASN A 8 5.52 -16.75 -16.30
N GLU A 9 4.55 -16.68 -17.21
CA GLU A 9 3.15 -17.05 -16.96
C GLU A 9 2.82 -18.50 -17.33
N HIS A 10 3.78 -19.24 -17.90
CA HIS A 10 3.57 -20.61 -18.37
C HIS A 10 3.91 -21.65 -17.31
N ASP A 11 4.85 -21.35 -16.41
CA ASP A 11 5.23 -22.24 -15.32
C ASP A 11 4.35 -22.02 -14.10
N ALA A 12 3.51 -23.02 -13.81
CA ALA A 12 2.60 -22.98 -12.68
C ALA A 12 3.23 -23.55 -11.41
N TYR A 13 3.03 -22.86 -10.31
CA TYR A 13 3.51 -23.26 -8.99
C TYR A 13 2.34 -23.51 -8.05
N THR A 14 2.51 -24.48 -7.14
CA THR A 14 1.55 -24.72 -6.06
C THR A 14 1.59 -23.60 -5.03
N THR A 15 0.50 -23.44 -4.27
CA THR A 15 0.46 -22.49 -3.13
C THR A 15 1.61 -22.75 -2.17
N HIS A 16 1.87 -24.02 -1.79
CA HIS A 16 2.97 -24.36 -0.90
C HIS A 16 4.32 -23.82 -1.39
N ARG A 17 4.64 -24.04 -2.67
CA ARG A 17 5.90 -23.54 -3.24
C ARG A 17 5.94 -22.01 -3.28
N ALA A 18 4.85 -21.36 -3.65
CA ALA A 18 4.78 -19.90 -3.76
C ALA A 18 4.94 -19.21 -2.39
N ILE A 19 4.52 -19.81 -1.27
CA ILE A 19 4.65 -19.22 0.07
C ILE A 19 5.97 -19.56 0.77
N HIS A 20 6.70 -20.61 0.32
CA HIS A 20 7.95 -21.05 0.95
C HIS A 20 9.20 -20.82 0.13
N SER A 21 9.09 -20.33 -1.10
CA SER A 21 10.24 -20.01 -1.95
C SER A 21 10.39 -18.50 -2.11
N LEU A 22 11.63 -18.02 -2.14
CA LEU A 22 11.93 -16.60 -2.31
C LEU A 22 11.47 -16.08 -3.67
N LYS A 23 11.79 -16.81 -4.73
CA LYS A 23 11.53 -16.48 -6.15
C LYS A 23 11.15 -17.74 -6.94
N GLY A 24 10.61 -17.54 -8.12
CA GLY A 24 10.47 -18.59 -9.12
C GLY A 24 11.82 -19.07 -9.66
N THR A 25 11.81 -20.13 -10.46
CA THR A 25 13.03 -20.68 -11.08
C THR A 25 13.67 -19.72 -12.09
N ASP A 26 12.88 -18.79 -12.61
CA ASP A 26 13.28 -17.69 -13.51
C ASP A 26 13.74 -16.42 -12.76
N GLY A 27 13.76 -16.46 -11.43
CA GLY A 27 14.09 -15.31 -10.58
C GLY A 27 12.96 -14.28 -10.46
N GLY A 28 11.79 -14.51 -11.06
CA GLY A 28 10.62 -13.64 -10.96
C GLY A 28 9.89 -13.76 -9.62
N ASP A 29 9.11 -12.75 -9.29
CA ASP A 29 8.28 -12.72 -8.08
C ASP A 29 6.97 -13.50 -8.27
N PHE A 30 6.53 -14.26 -7.25
CA PHE A 30 5.28 -15.00 -7.32
C PHE A 30 4.05 -14.08 -7.30
N LEU A 31 3.04 -14.43 -8.09
CA LEU A 31 1.71 -13.84 -8.07
C LEU A 31 0.67 -14.92 -8.45
N PRO A 32 -0.60 -14.78 -8.08
CA PRO A 32 -1.64 -15.69 -8.52
C PRO A 32 -1.76 -15.71 -10.04
N PHE A 33 -1.92 -16.90 -10.63
CA PHE A 33 -2.22 -17.03 -12.06
C PHE A 33 -3.49 -16.27 -12.46
N ARG A 34 -4.47 -16.25 -11.57
CA ARG A 34 -5.68 -15.42 -11.69
C ARG A 34 -6.01 -14.79 -10.36
N MET A 35 -6.14 -13.47 -10.35
CA MET A 35 -6.67 -12.77 -9.19
C MET A 35 -8.15 -13.09 -9.02
N PRO A 36 -8.61 -13.34 -7.78
CA PRO A 36 -10.05 -13.46 -7.53
C PRO A 36 -10.75 -12.13 -7.86
N VAL A 37 -11.92 -12.21 -8.46
CA VAL A 37 -12.79 -11.06 -8.70
C VAL A 37 -13.98 -11.19 -7.77
N LEU A 38 -14.30 -10.13 -7.05
CA LEU A 38 -15.46 -10.06 -6.16
C LEU A 38 -16.69 -9.65 -6.97
N THR A 39 -17.81 -10.33 -6.74
CA THR A 39 -19.10 -9.90 -7.32
C THR A 39 -19.60 -8.64 -6.62
N GLN A 40 -20.56 -7.94 -7.22
CA GLN A 40 -21.15 -6.75 -6.60
C GLN A 40 -21.88 -7.09 -5.29
N GLU A 41 -22.46 -8.28 -5.20
CA GLU A 41 -23.10 -8.82 -4.00
C GLU A 41 -22.08 -9.07 -2.89
N GLU A 42 -20.92 -9.71 -3.23
CA GLU A 42 -19.82 -9.91 -2.28
C GLU A 42 -19.27 -8.57 -1.78
N ILE A 43 -19.06 -7.60 -2.67
CA ILE A 43 -18.60 -6.26 -2.30
C ILE A 43 -19.59 -5.56 -1.37
N ALA A 44 -20.88 -5.63 -1.67
CA ALA A 44 -21.91 -5.03 -0.84
C ALA A 44 -22.03 -5.70 0.54
N ALA A 45 -21.80 -7.01 0.62
CA ALA A 45 -21.85 -7.77 1.86
C ALA A 45 -20.65 -7.51 2.80
N LEU A 46 -19.56 -6.89 2.32
CA LEU A 46 -18.39 -6.58 3.16
C LEU A 46 -18.74 -5.69 4.36
N LYS A 47 -19.78 -4.87 4.27
CA LYS A 47 -20.25 -4.04 5.39
C LYS A 47 -20.83 -4.87 6.56
N ASP A 48 -21.30 -6.07 6.28
CA ASP A 48 -22.06 -6.90 7.22
C ASP A 48 -21.16 -7.88 7.99
N ILE A 49 -19.88 -8.02 7.59
CA ILE A 49 -18.89 -8.88 8.24
C ILE A 49 -17.82 -8.06 8.96
N SER A 50 -17.21 -8.64 10.01
CA SER A 50 -16.18 -7.95 10.78
C SER A 50 -14.91 -7.74 9.94
N PHE A 51 -14.05 -6.81 10.38
CA PHE A 51 -12.73 -6.62 9.78
C PHE A 51 -11.93 -7.92 9.78
N GLY A 52 -11.87 -8.62 10.93
CA GLY A 52 -11.14 -9.88 11.05
C GLY A 52 -11.68 -10.97 10.12
N GLN A 53 -13.01 -11.06 9.98
CA GLN A 53 -13.62 -12.04 9.06
C GLN A 53 -13.31 -11.70 7.61
N CYS A 54 -13.37 -10.42 7.21
CA CYS A 54 -12.95 -9.97 5.88
C CYS A 54 -11.51 -10.38 5.55
N VAL A 55 -10.59 -10.12 6.47
CA VAL A 55 -9.16 -10.46 6.30
C VAL A 55 -8.98 -11.97 6.20
N ALA A 56 -9.61 -12.75 7.08
CA ALA A 56 -9.54 -14.20 7.07
C ALA A 56 -10.06 -14.80 5.76
N ASP A 57 -11.24 -14.37 5.30
CA ASP A 57 -11.87 -14.87 4.07
C ASP A 57 -10.98 -14.58 2.85
N MET A 58 -10.40 -13.40 2.78
CA MET A 58 -9.51 -13.02 1.69
C MET A 58 -8.22 -13.83 1.69
N LEU A 59 -7.57 -14.02 2.84
CA LEU A 59 -6.36 -14.82 2.96
C LEU A 59 -6.62 -16.30 2.66
N ASN A 60 -7.78 -16.83 3.05
CA ASN A 60 -8.19 -18.18 2.71
C ASN A 60 -8.40 -18.38 1.20
N ARG A 61 -8.88 -17.36 0.48
CA ARG A 61 -8.96 -17.40 -1.00
C ARG A 61 -7.58 -17.55 -1.65
N PHE A 62 -6.56 -16.90 -1.10
CA PHE A 62 -5.19 -16.98 -1.61
C PHE A 62 -4.47 -18.27 -1.19
N PHE A 63 -4.55 -18.62 0.09
CA PHE A 63 -3.63 -19.60 0.69
C PHE A 63 -4.32 -20.87 1.22
N SER A 64 -5.66 -20.87 1.35
CA SER A 64 -6.42 -21.97 1.99
C SER A 64 -5.87 -22.33 3.38
N CYS A 65 -5.49 -21.32 4.16
CA CYS A 65 -4.77 -21.47 5.43
C CYS A 65 -5.69 -21.72 6.64
N GLY A 66 -7.01 -21.80 6.43
CA GLY A 66 -7.99 -22.09 7.49
C GLY A 66 -8.06 -21.02 8.59
N LEU A 67 -7.77 -19.76 8.27
CA LEU A 67 -7.93 -18.63 9.18
C LEU A 67 -9.41 -18.36 9.43
N THR A 68 -9.72 -18.01 10.69
CA THR A 68 -11.05 -17.49 11.08
C THR A 68 -10.95 -16.01 11.44
N GLY A 69 -12.08 -15.31 11.43
CA GLY A 69 -12.12 -13.91 11.86
C GLY A 69 -11.62 -13.73 13.30
N TRP A 70 -11.90 -14.72 14.18
CA TRP A 70 -11.40 -14.71 15.55
C TRP A 70 -9.86 -14.78 15.63
N ASP A 71 -9.22 -15.61 14.79
CA ASP A 71 -7.76 -15.67 14.73
C ASP A 71 -7.17 -14.30 14.37
N VAL A 72 -7.73 -13.65 13.37
CA VAL A 72 -7.27 -12.32 12.94
C VAL A 72 -7.51 -11.27 14.02
N ASP A 73 -8.69 -11.23 14.63
CA ASP A 73 -9.03 -10.27 15.70
C ASP A 73 -8.14 -10.50 16.95
N PHE A 74 -7.75 -11.75 17.22
CA PHE A 74 -6.80 -12.07 18.29
C PHE A 74 -5.39 -11.57 17.97
N MET A 75 -4.91 -11.77 16.73
CA MET A 75 -3.59 -11.30 16.27
C MET A 75 -3.50 -9.78 16.20
N ALA A 76 -4.55 -9.14 15.68
CA ALA A 76 -4.61 -7.69 15.52
C ALA A 76 -4.79 -6.94 16.85
N GLY A 77 -5.41 -7.59 17.83
CA GLY A 77 -5.93 -6.95 19.03
C GLY A 77 -7.30 -6.31 18.77
N ARG A 78 -8.11 -6.20 19.79
CA ARG A 78 -9.43 -5.53 19.69
C ARG A 78 -9.23 -4.07 19.30
N HIS A 79 -9.97 -3.62 18.29
CA HIS A 79 -9.91 -2.26 17.76
C HIS A 79 -8.57 -1.90 17.09
N ALA A 80 -7.89 -2.87 16.51
CA ALA A 80 -6.62 -2.66 15.81
C ALA A 80 -6.71 -1.63 14.67
N VAL A 81 -7.88 -1.45 14.07
CA VAL A 81 -8.13 -0.47 13.02
C VAL A 81 -9.16 0.55 13.50
N LYS A 82 -8.86 1.82 13.36
CA LYS A 82 -9.80 2.93 13.60
C LYS A 82 -9.87 3.85 12.41
N MET A 83 -11.07 4.32 12.10
CA MET A 83 -11.26 5.31 11.05
C MET A 83 -11.29 6.73 11.64
N LYS A 84 -10.56 7.64 11.03
CA LYS A 84 -10.60 9.08 11.30
C LYS A 84 -11.04 9.83 10.05
N THR A 85 -11.76 10.91 10.23
CA THR A 85 -12.18 11.78 9.13
C THR A 85 -11.51 13.14 9.27
N LEU A 86 -10.86 13.57 8.21
CA LEU A 86 -10.25 14.88 8.07
C LEU A 86 -11.11 15.79 7.18
N PRO A 87 -10.89 17.11 7.17
CA PRO A 87 -11.49 18.01 6.20
C PRO A 87 -11.30 17.51 4.76
N HIS A 88 -12.12 18.03 3.84
CA HIS A 88 -12.04 17.71 2.40
C HIS A 88 -12.31 16.23 2.06
N ARG A 89 -13.15 15.53 2.84
CA ARG A 89 -13.56 14.13 2.60
C ARG A 89 -12.36 13.17 2.56
N VAL A 90 -11.37 13.41 3.42
CA VAL A 90 -10.22 12.53 3.61
C VAL A 90 -10.48 11.62 4.80
N MET A 91 -10.34 10.32 4.61
CA MET A 91 -10.41 9.30 5.66
C MET A 91 -9.00 8.79 5.93
N VAL A 92 -8.69 8.53 7.19
CA VAL A 92 -7.45 7.88 7.60
C VAL A 92 -7.80 6.58 8.31
N ALA A 93 -7.31 5.47 7.80
CA ALA A 93 -7.36 4.19 8.50
C ALA A 93 -6.10 4.03 9.34
N GLU A 94 -6.26 4.11 10.67
CA GLU A 94 -5.18 3.88 11.63
C GLU A 94 -5.05 2.38 11.90
N LEU A 95 -3.91 1.79 11.56
CA LEU A 95 -3.63 0.35 11.66
C LEU A 95 -2.74 0.00 12.86
N TRP A 96 -2.46 0.97 13.74
CA TRP A 96 -1.44 0.90 14.77
C TRP A 96 -1.98 0.77 16.20
N HIS A 97 -3.28 0.57 16.40
CA HIS A 97 -3.89 0.46 17.72
C HIS A 97 -3.60 -0.90 18.39
N ASN A 98 -2.33 -1.20 18.56
CA ASN A 98 -1.82 -2.39 19.23
C ASN A 98 -0.65 -2.02 20.15
N VAL A 99 -0.07 -3.01 20.84
CA VAL A 99 0.99 -2.81 21.84
C VAL A 99 2.24 -2.15 21.25
N ASP A 100 2.54 -2.44 19.98
CA ASP A 100 3.78 -1.97 19.33
C ASP A 100 3.56 -0.65 18.58
N GLY A 101 2.33 -0.17 18.49
CA GLY A 101 1.99 1.06 17.78
C GLY A 101 2.27 0.99 16.27
N SER A 102 2.28 -0.21 15.67
CA SER A 102 2.64 -0.43 14.26
C SER A 102 1.81 -1.55 13.63
N TYR A 103 1.50 -1.40 12.34
CA TYR A 103 0.91 -2.43 11.50
C TYR A 103 1.79 -3.68 11.37
N ASP A 104 3.10 -3.53 11.51
CA ASP A 104 4.09 -4.60 11.35
C ASP A 104 3.79 -5.82 12.25
N ARG A 105 3.21 -5.58 13.43
CA ARG A 105 2.78 -6.67 14.33
C ARG A 105 1.73 -7.57 13.67
N LEU A 106 0.69 -6.99 13.08
CA LEU A 106 -0.35 -7.77 12.41
C LEU A 106 0.20 -8.48 11.18
N GLU A 107 1.00 -7.78 10.37
CA GLU A 107 1.63 -8.37 9.18
C GLU A 107 2.52 -9.55 9.55
N SER A 108 3.34 -9.43 10.60
CA SER A 108 4.23 -10.51 11.07
C SER A 108 3.44 -11.71 11.63
N ALA A 109 2.40 -11.47 12.42
CA ALA A 109 1.57 -12.54 12.99
C ALA A 109 0.83 -13.32 11.89
N LEU A 110 0.24 -12.64 10.92
CA LEU A 110 -0.43 -13.27 9.76
C LEU A 110 0.59 -14.01 8.87
N THR A 111 1.76 -13.42 8.65
CA THR A 111 2.86 -14.08 7.92
C THR A 111 3.24 -15.39 8.59
N SER A 112 3.50 -15.36 9.89
CA SER A 112 3.84 -16.56 10.66
C SER A 112 2.75 -17.64 10.58
N ARG A 113 1.49 -17.24 10.64
CA ARG A 113 0.35 -18.17 10.54
C ARG A 113 0.22 -18.79 9.15
N ILE A 114 0.57 -18.05 8.10
CA ILE A 114 0.50 -18.53 6.70
C ILE A 114 1.71 -19.39 6.34
N THR A 115 2.91 -18.96 6.72
CA THR A 115 4.17 -19.56 6.26
C THR A 115 4.80 -20.53 7.26
N GLY A 116 4.38 -20.49 8.52
CA GLY A 116 5.02 -21.20 9.63
C GLY A 116 6.34 -20.57 10.10
N THR A 117 6.72 -19.39 9.57
CA THR A 117 7.94 -18.65 9.93
C THR A 117 7.61 -17.17 10.19
N ASN A 118 8.43 -16.49 11.00
CA ASN A 118 8.19 -15.08 11.32
C ASN A 118 8.47 -14.14 10.13
N ASP A 119 9.23 -14.60 9.16
CA ASP A 119 9.59 -13.82 7.98
C ASP A 119 8.88 -14.36 6.72
N ALA A 120 8.30 -13.47 5.93
CA ALA A 120 7.80 -13.83 4.63
C ALA A 120 8.97 -14.13 3.70
N PRO A 121 9.07 -15.36 3.12
CA PRO A 121 10.17 -15.70 2.23
C PRO A 121 10.12 -14.86 0.94
N ASN A 122 8.95 -14.32 0.61
CA ASN A 122 8.76 -13.50 -0.59
C ASN A 122 7.73 -12.39 -0.38
N SER A 123 7.74 -11.43 -1.28
CA SER A 123 6.86 -10.24 -1.25
C SER A 123 5.39 -10.56 -1.47
N TRP A 124 5.03 -11.69 -2.09
CA TRP A 124 3.62 -12.01 -2.37
C TRP A 124 2.79 -12.19 -1.10
N VAL A 125 3.33 -12.89 -0.09
CA VAL A 125 2.62 -13.09 1.19
C VAL A 125 2.28 -11.73 1.82
N ARG A 126 3.24 -10.81 1.87
CA ARG A 126 3.03 -9.45 2.38
C ARG A 126 2.00 -8.67 1.57
N ILE A 127 2.07 -8.74 0.24
CA ILE A 127 1.09 -8.08 -0.63
C ILE A 127 -0.32 -8.66 -0.42
N ALA A 128 -0.45 -9.97 -0.32
CA ALA A 128 -1.74 -10.62 -0.08
C ALA A 128 -2.36 -10.24 1.27
N ILE A 129 -1.53 -10.12 2.32
CA ILE A 129 -1.98 -9.61 3.63
C ILE A 129 -2.49 -8.17 3.49
N ARG A 130 -1.78 -7.30 2.80
CA ARG A 130 -2.20 -5.91 2.55
C ARG A 130 -3.49 -5.83 1.72
N ILE A 131 -3.66 -6.71 0.71
CA ILE A 131 -4.93 -6.83 -0.03
C ILE A 131 -6.08 -7.17 0.92
N ALA A 132 -5.89 -8.16 1.78
CA ALA A 132 -6.90 -8.59 2.74
C ALA A 132 -7.28 -7.46 3.72
N VAL A 133 -6.29 -6.77 4.27
CA VAL A 133 -6.48 -5.63 5.18
C VAL A 133 -7.21 -4.48 4.48
N LEU A 134 -6.82 -4.12 3.26
CA LEU A 134 -7.49 -3.08 2.47
C LEU A 134 -8.95 -3.44 2.17
N THR A 135 -9.24 -4.73 1.90
CA THR A 135 -10.62 -5.20 1.71
C THR A 135 -11.43 -5.07 3.01
N GLY A 136 -10.83 -5.41 4.15
CA GLY A 136 -11.45 -5.21 5.47
C GLY A 136 -11.71 -3.73 5.80
N ILE A 137 -10.76 -2.84 5.47
CA ILE A 137 -10.93 -1.37 5.63
C ILE A 137 -12.09 -0.88 4.75
N TYR A 138 -12.18 -1.33 3.51
CA TYR A 138 -13.30 -0.96 2.65
C TYR A 138 -14.66 -1.38 3.24
N GLY A 139 -14.74 -2.60 3.80
CA GLY A 139 -15.94 -3.05 4.54
C GLY A 139 -16.27 -2.15 5.73
N MET A 140 -15.26 -1.69 6.48
CA MET A 140 -15.44 -0.71 7.56
C MET A 140 -15.95 0.64 7.05
N MET A 141 -15.37 1.15 5.96
CA MET A 141 -15.81 2.41 5.35
C MET A 141 -17.29 2.39 4.94
N LEU A 142 -17.77 1.26 4.42
CA LEU A 142 -19.18 1.05 4.09
C LEU A 142 -20.04 0.99 5.36
N ARG A 143 -19.66 0.21 6.35
CA ARG A 143 -20.39 -0.02 7.60
C ARG A 143 -20.53 1.26 8.43
N GLU A 144 -19.47 2.08 8.48
CA GLU A 144 -19.44 3.33 9.23
C GLU A 144 -20.02 4.52 8.43
N GLY A 145 -20.45 4.29 7.19
CA GLY A 145 -21.10 5.31 6.36
C GLY A 145 -20.15 6.38 5.80
N HIS A 146 -18.84 6.12 5.79
CA HIS A 146 -17.85 7.02 5.18
C HIS A 146 -18.03 7.12 3.66
N ILE A 147 -18.44 6.02 3.05
CA ILE A 147 -18.79 5.92 1.63
C ILE A 147 -20.06 5.06 1.49
N THR A 148 -20.75 5.21 0.36
CA THR A 148 -21.85 4.33 -0.03
C THR A 148 -21.37 3.21 -0.95
N ASN A 149 -22.17 2.15 -1.08
CA ASN A 149 -21.85 1.06 -2.01
C ASN A 149 -21.68 1.61 -3.45
N SER A 150 -20.68 1.12 -4.14
CA SER A 150 -20.27 1.56 -5.50
C SER A 150 -19.80 3.02 -5.60
N GLN A 151 -19.72 3.76 -4.49
CA GLN A 151 -19.11 5.08 -4.51
C GLN A 151 -17.62 4.97 -4.74
N VAL A 152 -17.14 5.60 -5.82
CA VAL A 152 -15.71 5.62 -6.16
C VAL A 152 -14.95 6.54 -5.21
N PHE A 153 -13.74 6.13 -4.84
CA PHE A 153 -12.86 6.88 -3.96
C PHE A 153 -11.40 6.78 -4.44
N ASP A 154 -10.57 7.71 -4.00
CA ASP A 154 -9.14 7.71 -4.29
C ASP A 154 -8.37 7.12 -3.10
N ILE A 155 -7.22 6.52 -3.34
CA ILE A 155 -6.29 6.09 -2.27
C ILE A 155 -4.94 6.74 -2.53
N ALA A 156 -4.40 7.43 -1.53
CA ALA A 156 -3.04 7.95 -1.59
C ALA A 156 -2.13 7.17 -0.63
N VAL A 157 -1.00 6.71 -1.14
CA VAL A 157 -0.08 5.83 -0.43
C VAL A 157 1.38 6.18 -0.71
N PRO A 158 2.27 6.09 0.29
CA PRO A 158 3.71 6.17 0.07
C PRO A 158 4.19 5.08 -0.90
N THR A 159 5.18 5.40 -1.72
CA THR A 159 5.72 4.43 -2.69
C THR A 159 6.50 3.31 -2.02
N GLY A 160 7.42 3.62 -1.11
CA GLY A 160 8.26 2.65 -0.42
C GLY A 160 8.87 1.61 -1.38
N ASP A 161 8.81 0.34 -1.03
CA ASP A 161 9.19 -0.79 -1.87
C ASP A 161 8.17 -1.11 -3.00
N PHE A 162 7.11 -0.32 -3.12
CA PHE A 162 5.99 -0.45 -4.04
C PHE A 162 5.01 -1.59 -3.73
N ALA A 163 5.16 -2.30 -2.63
CA ALA A 163 4.24 -3.37 -2.26
C ALA A 163 2.83 -2.85 -1.93
N LEU A 164 2.73 -1.70 -1.24
CA LEU A 164 1.44 -1.11 -0.89
C LEU A 164 0.69 -0.54 -2.11
N PRO A 165 1.30 0.24 -3.02
CA PRO A 165 0.66 0.62 -4.29
C PRO A 165 0.17 -0.59 -5.10
N MET A 166 0.95 -1.68 -5.15
CA MET A 166 0.54 -2.91 -5.82
C MET A 166 -0.63 -3.60 -5.13
N ALA A 167 -0.67 -3.63 -3.79
CA ALA A 167 -1.82 -4.17 -3.07
C ALA A 167 -3.11 -3.40 -3.40
N VAL A 168 -3.05 -2.06 -3.45
CA VAL A 168 -4.18 -1.22 -3.85
C VAL A 168 -4.58 -1.49 -5.31
N TRP A 169 -3.61 -1.65 -6.21
CA TRP A 169 -3.86 -1.99 -7.61
C TRP A 169 -4.61 -3.33 -7.75
N TYR A 170 -4.20 -4.35 -6.98
CA TYR A 170 -4.88 -5.65 -6.95
C TYR A 170 -6.28 -5.54 -6.36
N VAL A 171 -6.48 -4.82 -5.26
CA VAL A 171 -7.80 -4.58 -4.66
C VAL A 171 -8.75 -3.95 -5.67
N ARG A 172 -8.27 -2.96 -6.44
CA ARG A 172 -9.03 -2.35 -7.54
C ARG A 172 -9.36 -3.37 -8.63
N SER A 173 -8.39 -4.21 -9.03
CA SER A 173 -8.61 -5.23 -10.06
C SER A 173 -9.58 -6.33 -9.61
N MET A 174 -9.74 -6.53 -8.30
CA MET A 174 -10.72 -7.43 -7.70
C MET A 174 -12.14 -6.85 -7.68
N GLY A 175 -12.35 -5.59 -8.06
CA GLY A 175 -13.67 -4.96 -8.19
C GLY A 175 -14.00 -3.90 -7.14
N ILE A 176 -13.15 -3.66 -6.14
CA ILE A 176 -13.35 -2.56 -5.18
C ILE A 176 -13.21 -1.23 -5.92
N PRO A 177 -14.14 -0.25 -5.73
CA PRO A 177 -14.28 0.92 -6.58
C PRO A 177 -13.23 2.01 -6.31
N VAL A 178 -11.94 1.65 -6.34
CA VAL A 178 -10.82 2.60 -6.28
C VAL A 178 -10.70 3.33 -7.61
N ALA A 179 -10.89 4.64 -7.61
CA ALA A 179 -10.81 5.47 -8.83
C ALA A 179 -9.35 5.72 -9.23
N ASN A 180 -8.57 6.32 -8.33
CA ASN A 180 -7.17 6.61 -8.54
C ASN A 180 -6.31 6.13 -7.38
N ILE A 181 -5.12 5.68 -7.71
CA ILE A 181 -4.05 5.33 -6.78
C ILE A 181 -3.01 6.43 -6.89
N ILE A 182 -2.86 7.25 -5.86
CA ILE A 182 -1.87 8.32 -5.82
C ILE A 182 -0.62 7.78 -5.13
N CYS A 183 0.40 7.50 -5.92
CA CYS A 183 1.70 7.02 -5.48
C CYS A 183 2.55 8.21 -5.03
N CYS A 184 2.74 8.36 -3.72
CA CYS A 184 3.42 9.52 -3.13
C CYS A 184 4.90 9.20 -2.92
N CYS A 185 5.75 9.83 -3.73
CA CYS A 185 7.20 9.81 -3.61
C CYS A 185 7.65 10.94 -2.68
N ASN A 186 8.72 10.69 -1.93
CA ASN A 186 9.51 11.76 -1.32
C ASN A 186 10.54 12.30 -2.35
N ASP A 187 11.62 12.91 -1.88
CA ASP A 187 12.68 13.45 -2.77
C ASP A 187 13.41 12.35 -3.58
N ASN A 188 13.08 11.08 -3.39
CA ASN A 188 13.49 9.94 -4.21
C ASN A 188 12.36 9.59 -5.20
N SER A 189 12.35 10.23 -6.36
CA SER A 189 11.22 10.32 -7.27
C SER A 189 11.18 9.29 -8.41
N ALA A 190 11.91 8.18 -8.31
CA ALA A 190 12.03 7.19 -9.38
C ALA A 190 10.68 6.66 -9.90
N VAL A 191 9.71 6.43 -8.99
CA VAL A 191 8.35 6.02 -9.38
C VAL A 191 7.61 7.12 -10.13
N TRP A 192 7.81 8.38 -9.74
CA TRP A 192 7.23 9.52 -10.45
C TRP A 192 7.77 9.60 -11.89
N ASP A 193 9.09 9.45 -12.07
CA ASP A 193 9.72 9.43 -13.40
C ASP A 193 9.12 8.32 -14.27
N LEU A 194 8.98 7.11 -13.73
CA LEU A 194 8.38 5.98 -14.45
C LEU A 194 6.92 6.25 -14.84
N LEU A 195 6.10 6.70 -13.90
CA LEU A 195 4.67 6.92 -14.17
C LEU A 195 4.40 8.18 -15.01
N ARG A 196 5.31 9.16 -14.99
CA ARG A 196 5.16 10.41 -15.73
C ARG A 196 5.76 10.35 -17.13
N HIS A 197 6.94 9.76 -17.26
CA HIS A 197 7.75 9.77 -18.46
C HIS A 197 8.00 8.38 -19.06
N GLY A 198 7.63 7.31 -18.35
CA GLY A 198 7.93 5.94 -18.76
C GLY A 198 9.41 5.56 -18.57
N GLU A 199 10.17 6.37 -17.83
CA GLU A 199 11.59 6.15 -17.62
C GLU A 199 11.90 5.76 -16.16
N MET A 200 12.77 4.76 -15.99
CA MET A 200 13.33 4.39 -14.70
C MET A 200 14.85 4.41 -14.80
N LYS A 201 15.46 5.29 -14.04
CA LYS A 201 16.91 5.42 -13.94
C LYS A 201 17.42 4.73 -12.69
N THR A 202 18.50 3.99 -12.82
CA THR A 202 19.24 3.50 -11.65
C THR A 202 19.85 4.70 -10.94
N VAL A 203 19.35 5.02 -9.75
CA VAL A 203 19.88 6.13 -8.95
C VAL A 203 21.06 5.62 -8.14
N THR A 204 22.21 6.28 -8.28
CA THR A 204 23.45 5.91 -7.55
C THR A 204 23.47 6.43 -6.12
N MET A 205 22.65 7.41 -5.80
CA MET A 205 22.59 8.03 -4.47
C MET A 205 21.14 8.25 -4.05
N VAL A 206 20.76 7.62 -2.93
CA VAL A 206 19.45 7.82 -2.28
C VAL A 206 19.56 9.01 -1.34
N LYS A 207 18.59 9.92 -1.41
CA LYS A 207 18.49 11.05 -0.46
C LYS A 207 17.87 10.56 0.84
N HIS A 208 18.46 10.93 1.97
CA HIS A 208 17.87 10.70 3.28
C HIS A 208 16.79 11.74 3.58
N THR A 209 15.59 11.30 3.89
CA THR A 209 14.43 12.17 4.10
C THR A 209 13.76 11.92 5.45
N ALA A 210 12.68 12.66 5.73
CA ALA A 210 11.80 12.43 6.88
C ALA A 210 11.04 11.10 6.83
N THR A 211 11.11 10.39 5.70
CA THR A 211 10.40 9.13 5.47
C THR A 211 11.36 8.02 5.00
N PRO A 212 12.28 7.54 5.88
CA PRO A 212 13.36 6.61 5.50
C PRO A 212 12.89 5.32 4.82
N LEU A 213 11.71 4.79 5.16
CA LEU A 213 11.15 3.59 4.50
C LEU A 213 10.73 3.82 3.04
N VAL A 214 10.68 5.08 2.60
CA VAL A 214 10.39 5.49 1.22
C VAL A 214 11.67 5.85 0.46
N ASP A 215 12.81 5.93 1.14
CA ASP A 215 14.11 6.23 0.55
C ASP A 215 14.62 5.04 -0.26
N GLN A 216 14.10 4.87 -1.47
CA GLN A 216 14.39 3.75 -2.36
C GLN A 216 14.97 4.26 -3.68
N ALA A 217 16.10 3.67 -4.13
CA ALA A 217 16.65 3.93 -5.46
C ALA A 217 15.77 3.32 -6.54
N ILE A 218 15.44 2.04 -6.38
CA ILE A 218 14.53 1.27 -7.23
C ILE A 218 13.62 0.47 -6.31
N PRO A 219 12.32 0.79 -6.25
CA PRO A 219 11.37 0.01 -5.48
C PRO A 219 11.24 -1.42 -5.99
N ALA A 220 11.43 -2.40 -5.09
CA ALA A 220 11.57 -3.81 -5.44
C ALA A 220 10.32 -4.41 -6.13
N GLN A 221 9.13 -3.84 -5.88
CA GLN A 221 7.88 -4.40 -6.41
C GLN A 221 7.37 -3.70 -7.68
N LEU A 222 8.14 -2.78 -8.28
CA LEU A 222 7.79 -2.16 -9.57
C LEU A 222 7.73 -3.15 -10.72
N GLU A 223 8.54 -4.20 -10.70
CA GLU A 223 8.49 -5.27 -11.71
C GLU A 223 7.09 -5.88 -11.81
N ARG A 224 6.34 -5.95 -10.69
CA ARG A 224 4.94 -6.44 -10.69
C ARG A 224 4.01 -5.54 -11.48
N LEU A 225 4.19 -4.22 -11.41
CA LEU A 225 3.41 -3.28 -12.21
C LEU A 225 3.70 -3.48 -13.69
N ILE A 226 4.98 -3.57 -14.06
CA ILE A 226 5.38 -3.82 -15.45
C ILE A 226 4.78 -5.13 -15.94
N SER A 227 4.92 -6.21 -15.17
CA SER A 227 4.35 -7.52 -15.51
C SER A 227 2.82 -7.47 -15.67
N ALA A 228 2.13 -6.83 -14.73
CA ALA A 228 0.67 -6.77 -14.72
C ALA A 228 0.08 -5.89 -15.83
N THR A 229 0.82 -4.91 -16.34
CA THR A 229 0.35 -3.94 -17.32
C THR A 229 0.92 -4.15 -18.73
N LEU A 230 2.17 -4.56 -18.82
CA LEU A 230 2.90 -4.71 -20.10
C LEU A 230 3.28 -6.17 -20.41
N GLY A 231 3.05 -7.08 -19.47
CA GLY A 231 3.29 -8.51 -19.63
C GLY A 231 4.67 -8.98 -19.14
N THR A 232 4.80 -10.30 -19.02
CA THR A 232 5.95 -10.98 -18.43
C THR A 232 7.25 -10.76 -19.18
N LYS A 233 7.20 -10.68 -20.52
CA LYS A 233 8.38 -10.40 -21.35
C LYS A 233 8.95 -9.01 -21.10
N GLU A 234 8.08 -8.04 -20.88
CA GLU A 234 8.52 -6.67 -20.60
C GLU A 234 9.06 -6.56 -19.16
N ALA A 235 8.52 -7.30 -18.22
CA ALA A 235 9.05 -7.38 -16.87
C ALA A 235 10.47 -7.98 -16.84
N ASP A 236 10.72 -9.02 -17.63
CA ASP A 236 12.06 -9.60 -17.78
C ASP A 236 13.02 -8.59 -18.43
N ARG A 237 12.61 -7.89 -19.49
CA ARG A 237 13.40 -6.81 -20.11
C ARG A 237 13.71 -5.68 -19.11
N TYR A 238 12.73 -5.26 -18.33
CA TYR A 238 12.90 -4.26 -17.26
C TYR A 238 13.99 -4.69 -16.28
N HIS A 239 13.91 -5.94 -15.79
CA HIS A 239 14.87 -6.50 -14.86
C HIS A 239 16.30 -6.51 -15.45
N LEU A 240 16.48 -7.02 -16.67
CA LEU A 240 17.77 -7.11 -17.33
C LEU A 240 18.41 -5.73 -17.53
N ILE A 241 17.64 -4.74 -17.97
CA ILE A 241 18.12 -3.37 -18.19
C ILE A 241 18.61 -2.74 -16.88
N LEU A 242 17.85 -2.90 -15.79
CA LEU A 242 18.24 -2.31 -14.51
C LEU A 242 19.42 -3.02 -13.87
N ASN A 243 19.55 -4.33 -14.01
CA ASN A 243 20.72 -5.08 -13.55
C ASN A 243 22.01 -4.65 -14.27
N ASP A 244 21.89 -4.28 -15.54
CA ASP A 244 23.01 -3.72 -16.31
C ASP A 244 23.33 -2.24 -15.93
N GLY A 245 22.62 -1.65 -14.97
CA GLY A 245 22.79 -0.25 -14.57
C GLY A 245 22.33 0.76 -15.62
N LYS A 246 21.51 0.32 -16.59
CA LYS A 246 20.99 1.16 -17.68
C LYS A 246 19.64 1.80 -17.31
N VAL A 247 19.23 2.78 -18.10
CA VAL A 247 17.91 3.40 -18.00
C VAL A 247 16.88 2.49 -18.68
N TYR A 248 15.86 2.06 -17.93
CA TYR A 248 14.70 1.45 -18.54
C TYR A 248 13.79 2.54 -19.13
N THR A 249 13.32 2.31 -20.34
CA THR A 249 12.29 3.14 -20.98
C THR A 249 11.15 2.21 -21.43
N ALA A 250 9.92 2.52 -21.02
CA ALA A 250 8.73 1.79 -21.42
C ALA A 250 8.56 1.84 -22.94
N PRO A 251 8.03 0.80 -23.59
CA PRO A 251 7.80 0.80 -25.02
C PRO A 251 6.92 1.97 -25.46
N VAL A 252 7.18 2.50 -26.68
CA VAL A 252 6.42 3.62 -27.23
C VAL A 252 4.93 3.29 -27.28
N GLY A 253 4.10 4.21 -26.81
CA GLY A 253 2.64 4.05 -26.79
C GLY A 253 2.09 3.25 -25.60
N THR A 254 2.93 2.74 -24.69
CA THR A 254 2.47 1.94 -23.55
C THR A 254 2.30 2.73 -22.24
N LEU A 255 2.68 4.00 -22.21
CA LEU A 255 2.67 4.81 -20.99
C LEU A 255 1.27 4.89 -20.34
N GLU A 256 0.23 5.07 -21.14
CA GLU A 256 -1.15 5.11 -20.63
C GLU A 256 -1.58 3.75 -20.02
N THR A 257 -1.14 2.65 -20.62
CA THR A 257 -1.38 1.29 -20.10
C THR A 257 -0.63 1.09 -18.80
N LEU A 258 0.63 1.49 -18.73
CA LEU A 258 1.48 1.37 -17.55
C LEU A 258 0.88 2.12 -16.36
N ARG A 259 0.43 3.36 -16.58
CA ARG A 259 -0.10 4.20 -15.51
C ARG A 259 -1.61 4.10 -15.29
N LYS A 260 -2.32 3.16 -15.92
CA LYS A 260 -3.78 3.04 -15.83
C LYS A 260 -4.30 3.06 -14.39
N GLY A 261 -4.94 4.18 -14.02
CA GLY A 261 -5.49 4.40 -12.68
C GLY A 261 -4.46 4.66 -11.59
N MET A 262 -3.19 4.81 -11.94
CA MET A 262 -2.14 5.28 -11.04
C MET A 262 -1.74 6.71 -11.42
N GLN A 263 -1.49 7.52 -10.40
CA GLN A 263 -0.93 8.86 -10.48
C GLN A 263 0.28 8.91 -9.56
N ALA A 264 1.23 9.76 -9.83
CA ALA A 264 2.37 9.96 -8.93
C ALA A 264 2.49 11.43 -8.54
N ALA A 265 2.84 11.67 -7.29
CA ALA A 265 3.16 12.98 -6.75
C ALA A 265 4.51 12.94 -6.05
N VAL A 266 5.27 14.02 -6.10
CA VAL A 266 6.51 14.19 -5.34
C VAL A 266 6.26 15.22 -4.25
N VAL A 267 6.44 14.81 -3.00
CA VAL A 267 6.23 15.65 -1.82
C VAL A 267 7.57 15.88 -1.14
N SER A 268 8.02 17.12 -1.09
CA SER A 268 9.29 17.48 -0.48
C SER A 268 9.28 17.27 1.04
N ASP A 269 10.45 17.06 1.61
CA ASP A 269 10.64 16.95 3.06
C ASP A 269 10.09 18.17 3.81
N MET A 270 10.30 19.36 3.25
CA MET A 270 9.76 20.61 3.81
C MET A 270 8.22 20.60 3.86
N ARG A 271 7.55 20.09 2.80
CA ARG A 271 6.10 19.98 2.74
C ARG A 271 5.58 18.99 3.78
N ILE A 272 6.20 17.80 3.92
CA ILE A 272 5.86 16.82 4.95
C ILE A 272 5.91 17.46 6.35
N ARG A 273 6.99 18.17 6.65
CA ARG A 273 7.20 18.85 7.93
C ARG A 273 6.17 19.95 8.19
N SER A 274 5.72 20.66 7.18
CA SER A 274 4.70 21.71 7.34
C SER A 274 3.28 21.16 7.44
N ASP A 275 2.96 20.06 6.74
CA ASP A 275 1.63 19.49 6.75
C ASP A 275 1.26 18.84 8.10
N ILE A 276 2.23 18.30 8.86
CA ILE A 276 1.99 17.71 10.18
C ILE A 276 1.33 18.72 11.16
N PRO A 277 1.94 19.86 11.49
CA PRO A 277 1.31 20.84 12.37
C PRO A 277 0.08 21.50 11.74
N ASN A 278 0.08 21.78 10.44
CA ASN A 278 -1.05 22.40 9.76
C ASN A 278 -2.33 21.58 9.88
N VAL A 279 -2.26 20.27 9.62
CA VAL A 279 -3.43 19.38 9.73
C VAL A 279 -3.85 19.22 11.18
N TYR A 280 -2.92 19.19 12.13
CA TYR A 280 -3.27 19.19 13.54
C TYR A 280 -4.05 20.46 13.93
N HIS A 281 -3.58 21.63 13.55
CA HIS A 281 -4.25 22.91 13.90
C HIS A 281 -5.59 23.10 13.20
N THR A 282 -5.77 22.60 12.00
CA THR A 282 -7.00 22.77 11.21
C THR A 282 -8.01 21.64 11.38
N GLY A 283 -7.55 20.41 11.59
CA GLY A 283 -8.38 19.21 11.65
C GLY A 283 -8.28 18.42 12.95
N GLY A 284 -7.44 18.83 13.89
CA GLY A 284 -7.26 18.17 15.20
C GLY A 284 -6.63 16.78 15.11
N TYR A 285 -6.00 16.44 13.97
CA TYR A 285 -5.38 15.13 13.75
C TYR A 285 -3.86 15.25 13.60
N LEU A 286 -3.13 14.60 14.50
CA LEU A 286 -1.67 14.55 14.43
C LEU A 286 -1.23 13.38 13.53
N MET A 287 -0.64 13.70 12.39
CA MET A 287 -0.12 12.73 11.43
C MET A 287 1.33 12.36 11.72
N GLY A 288 1.69 11.09 11.46
CA GLY A 288 3.09 10.70 11.27
C GLY A 288 3.61 11.12 9.88
N PRO A 289 4.94 11.08 9.66
CA PRO A 289 5.55 11.57 8.41
C PRO A 289 5.09 10.82 7.17
N TYR A 290 4.82 9.53 7.25
CA TYR A 290 4.34 8.73 6.12
C TYR A 290 2.89 9.07 5.73
N THR A 291 2.03 9.31 6.74
CA THR A 291 0.66 9.79 6.49
C THR A 291 0.67 11.20 5.92
N ALA A 292 1.58 12.07 6.40
CA ALA A 292 1.76 13.43 5.85
C ALA A 292 2.27 13.41 4.41
N LEU A 293 3.18 12.48 4.05
CA LEU A 293 3.61 12.26 2.68
C LEU A 293 2.41 11.90 1.78
N ALA A 294 1.56 10.96 2.21
CA ALA A 294 0.38 10.57 1.46
C ALA A 294 -0.66 11.71 1.37
N TYR A 295 -0.85 12.47 2.45
CA TYR A 295 -1.73 13.63 2.47
C TYR A 295 -1.26 14.72 1.53
N GLY A 296 0.01 15.10 1.57
CA GLY A 296 0.60 16.10 0.67
C GLY A 296 0.41 15.70 -0.80
N GLY A 297 0.73 14.45 -1.16
CA GLY A 297 0.55 13.95 -2.51
C GLY A 297 -0.91 13.94 -2.97
N LEU A 298 -1.86 13.62 -2.08
CA LEU A 298 -3.29 13.72 -2.37
C LEU A 298 -3.73 15.18 -2.63
N MET A 299 -3.25 16.12 -1.82
CA MET A 299 -3.60 17.54 -1.98
C MET A 299 -3.03 18.09 -3.29
N ASP A 300 -1.80 17.73 -3.65
CA ASP A 300 -1.18 18.14 -4.90
C ASP A 300 -1.93 17.56 -6.12
N TYR A 301 -2.29 16.28 -6.05
CA TYR A 301 -3.14 15.64 -7.08
C TYR A 301 -4.47 16.38 -7.25
N ARG A 302 -5.15 16.71 -6.16
CA ARG A 302 -6.44 17.43 -6.18
C ARG A 302 -6.30 18.85 -6.75
N SER A 303 -5.22 19.54 -6.41
CA SER A 303 -4.95 20.88 -6.90
C SER A 303 -4.77 20.91 -8.44
N VAL A 304 -4.14 19.89 -9.00
CA VAL A 304 -3.90 19.76 -10.43
C VAL A 304 -5.13 19.22 -11.20
N SER A 305 -5.80 18.21 -10.64
CA SER A 305 -6.92 17.53 -11.30
C SER A 305 -8.26 18.24 -11.15
N GLY A 306 -8.41 19.11 -10.14
CA GLY A 306 -9.70 19.70 -9.74
C GLY A 306 -10.68 18.69 -9.12
N LEU A 307 -10.27 17.43 -8.91
CA LEU A 307 -11.12 16.37 -8.35
C LEU A 307 -11.12 16.40 -6.82
N SER A 308 -12.30 16.19 -6.22
CA SER A 308 -12.47 16.15 -4.76
C SER A 308 -13.35 14.95 -4.35
N ARG A 309 -12.92 13.74 -4.76
CA ARG A 309 -13.57 12.51 -4.34
C ARG A 309 -13.24 12.20 -2.87
N PRO A 310 -14.03 11.34 -2.18
CA PRO A 310 -13.58 10.73 -0.95
C PRO A 310 -12.20 10.10 -1.16
N ALA A 311 -11.31 10.21 -0.19
CA ALA A 311 -9.99 9.62 -0.31
C ALA A 311 -9.59 8.90 0.98
N LEU A 312 -8.89 7.78 0.85
CA LEU A 312 -8.34 6.98 1.94
C LEU A 312 -6.84 7.19 2.03
N LEU A 313 -6.37 7.46 3.23
CA LEU A 313 -4.97 7.37 3.63
C LEU A 313 -4.81 6.23 4.63
N LEU A 314 -3.63 5.65 4.68
CA LEU A 314 -3.27 4.63 5.67
C LEU A 314 -2.25 5.21 6.65
N ALA A 315 -2.54 5.09 7.94
CA ALA A 315 -1.59 5.33 9.02
C ALA A 315 -1.21 3.97 9.62
N ASP A 316 -0.11 3.42 9.13
CA ASP A 316 0.40 2.11 9.53
C ASP A 316 1.25 2.15 10.81
N ARG A 317 1.60 3.36 11.27
CA ARG A 317 2.44 3.60 12.45
C ARG A 317 1.88 4.72 13.31
N SER A 318 1.98 4.55 14.63
CA SER A 318 1.76 5.64 15.57
C SER A 318 2.81 6.74 15.39
N VAL A 319 2.44 7.97 15.64
CA VAL A 319 3.39 9.09 15.70
C VAL A 319 4.47 8.88 16.75
N LEU A 320 4.24 8.01 17.74
CA LEU A 320 5.23 7.62 18.73
C LEU A 320 6.38 6.78 18.16
N CYS A 321 6.23 6.21 16.98
CA CYS A 321 7.31 5.53 16.27
C CYS A 321 8.26 6.52 15.56
N ASP A 322 7.82 7.75 15.33
CA ASP A 322 8.53 8.79 14.57
C ASP A 322 8.72 10.08 15.38
N THR A 323 8.96 9.94 16.71
CA THR A 323 9.00 11.04 17.68
C THR A 323 9.98 12.15 17.29
N GLY A 324 11.13 11.80 16.71
CA GLY A 324 12.16 12.77 16.34
C GLY A 324 11.65 13.90 15.45
N ILE A 325 10.99 13.53 14.34
CA ILE A 325 10.43 14.51 13.41
C ILE A 325 9.17 15.16 13.97
N VAL A 326 8.27 14.39 14.60
CA VAL A 326 6.99 14.91 15.09
C VAL A 326 7.21 15.92 16.20
N CYS A 327 8.06 15.63 17.18
CA CYS A 327 8.41 16.60 18.23
C CYS A 327 9.06 17.85 17.67
N GLN A 328 9.96 17.71 16.71
CA GLN A 328 10.64 18.84 16.08
C GLN A 328 9.65 19.82 15.44
N VAL A 329 8.69 19.31 14.65
CA VAL A 329 7.74 20.18 13.92
C VAL A 329 6.60 20.68 14.80
N MET A 330 6.25 19.95 15.87
CA MET A 330 5.24 20.37 16.86
C MET A 330 5.81 21.30 17.95
N GLY A 331 7.14 21.42 18.05
CA GLY A 331 7.79 22.23 19.08
C GLY A 331 7.56 21.69 20.50
N CYS A 332 7.47 20.36 20.67
CA CYS A 332 7.16 19.73 21.95
C CYS A 332 8.16 18.64 22.35
N GLY A 333 8.14 18.22 23.60
CA GLY A 333 8.88 17.07 24.07
C GLY A 333 8.16 15.74 23.79
N VAL A 334 8.88 14.61 23.82
CA VAL A 334 8.29 13.28 23.61
C VAL A 334 7.19 12.99 24.65
N ALA A 335 7.37 13.42 25.90
CA ALA A 335 6.38 13.23 26.96
C ALA A 335 5.04 13.95 26.68
N ASP A 336 5.07 15.00 25.88
CA ASP A 336 3.90 15.82 25.58
C ASP A 336 3.09 15.28 24.39
N LEU A 337 3.67 14.38 23.58
CA LEU A 337 3.01 13.87 22.37
C LEU A 337 1.66 13.20 22.65
N ASN A 338 1.51 12.52 23.78
CA ASN A 338 0.25 11.87 24.15
C ASN A 338 -0.93 12.86 24.30
N GLN A 339 -0.66 14.15 24.54
CA GLN A 339 -1.68 15.19 24.64
C GLN A 339 -2.29 15.54 23.27
N PHE A 340 -1.55 15.29 22.20
CA PHE A 340 -1.94 15.58 20.83
C PHE A 340 -2.60 14.37 20.14
N ILE A 341 -2.43 13.15 20.69
CA ILE A 341 -3.03 11.92 20.15
C ILE A 341 -4.44 11.75 20.72
N ARG A 342 -5.48 11.89 19.91
CA ARG A 342 -6.89 11.81 20.31
C ARG A 342 -7.61 10.60 19.69
#